data_953fba520d2abbb38e4b1a681630cc54
#
_entry.id   953fba520d2abbb38e4b1a681630cc54
#
_cell.length_a   1.000
_cell.length_b   1.000
_cell.length_c   1.000
_cell.angle_alpha   90.00
_cell.angle_beta   90.00
_cell.angle_gamma   90.00
#
_symmetry.space_group_name_H-M   'P 1'
#
loop_
_entity.id
_entity.type
_entity.pdbx_description
1 polymer ?
#
loop_
_entity_poly.entity_id
_entity_poly.type
_entity_poly.pdbx_seq_one_letter_code
_entity_poly.pdbx_strand_id
1 'polypeptide(L)'
;MDREVEVTQVTSVPKAIFTGEPLTVDIEYLVKSQCSGLRFGISIENQLGQRISASYTGREGIESDDVIGINKAVIHFPVINLTPGEYYITVAIHDRSNENLVRIERIEVFEVIAKDVADSGYLIDQSSGIIWLDHKWTL
;
A
#
# COMPACT_ATOMS: atom_id res chain seq x y z
N MET A 1 -17.27 7.92 -20.55
CA MET A 1 -16.01 8.52 -21.00
C MET A 1 -14.89 7.51 -20.76
N ASP A 2 -14.17 7.17 -21.81
CA ASP A 2 -13.07 6.23 -21.69
C ASP A 2 -11.89 6.91 -21.00
N ARG A 3 -11.44 6.31 -19.91
CA ARG A 3 -10.24 6.78 -19.22
C ARG A 3 -9.02 6.28 -19.97
N GLU A 4 -7.97 7.08 -19.95
CA GLU A 4 -6.71 6.74 -20.60
C GLU A 4 -5.98 5.61 -19.89
N VAL A 5 -6.26 5.44 -18.60
CA VAL A 5 -5.64 4.41 -17.75
C VAL A 5 -6.70 3.74 -16.89
N GLU A 6 -6.60 2.41 -16.78
CA GLU A 6 -7.41 1.60 -15.88
C GLU A 6 -6.52 0.78 -14.96
N VAL A 7 -6.92 0.66 -13.70
CA VAL A 7 -6.33 -0.33 -12.80
C VAL A 7 -7.07 -1.64 -13.01
N THR A 8 -6.36 -2.67 -13.40
CA THR A 8 -6.95 -3.98 -13.68
C THR A 8 -6.84 -4.94 -12.51
N GLN A 9 -5.80 -4.81 -11.69
CA GLN A 9 -5.62 -5.67 -10.53
C GLN A 9 -4.68 -5.04 -9.52
N VAL A 10 -4.98 -5.23 -8.23
CA VAL A 10 -4.07 -4.87 -7.14
C VAL A 10 -3.94 -6.09 -6.24
N THR A 11 -2.72 -6.51 -5.98
CA THR A 11 -2.44 -7.72 -5.22
C THR A 11 -1.40 -7.45 -4.14
N SER A 12 -1.75 -7.75 -2.90
CA SER A 12 -0.78 -7.77 -1.80
C SER A 12 -0.13 -9.14 -1.68
N VAL A 13 1.18 -9.17 -1.48
CA VAL A 13 1.95 -10.42 -1.38
C VAL A 13 2.91 -10.32 -0.18
N PRO A 14 2.74 -11.18 0.81
CA PRO A 14 1.63 -12.09 1.04
C PRO A 14 0.38 -11.34 1.51
N LYS A 15 -0.77 -12.00 1.48
CA LYS A 15 -2.04 -11.40 1.93
C LYS A 15 -2.17 -11.33 3.45
N ALA A 16 -1.37 -12.09 4.16
CA ALA A 16 -1.30 -12.09 5.62
C ALA A 16 0.15 -12.10 6.05
N ILE A 17 0.48 -11.24 7.00
CA ILE A 17 1.83 -11.09 7.54
C ILE A 17 1.78 -10.97 9.05
N PHE A 18 2.87 -11.31 9.72
CA PHE A 18 3.05 -10.94 11.12
C PHE A 18 3.58 -9.51 11.21
N THR A 19 3.34 -8.85 12.35
CA THR A 19 3.91 -7.52 12.62
C THR A 19 5.43 -7.54 12.38
N GLY A 20 5.91 -6.57 11.62
CA GLY A 20 7.33 -6.42 11.31
C GLY A 20 7.80 -7.15 10.06
N GLU A 21 6.94 -7.90 9.41
CA GLU A 21 7.29 -8.59 8.17
C GLU A 21 7.11 -7.72 6.93
N PRO A 22 7.75 -8.09 5.80
CA PRO A 22 7.63 -7.33 4.57
C PRO A 22 6.30 -7.56 3.84
N LEU A 23 5.93 -6.59 3.03
CA LEU A 23 4.77 -6.65 2.16
C LEU A 23 5.10 -6.03 0.82
N THR A 24 4.70 -6.67 -0.26
CA THR A 24 4.79 -6.13 -1.61
C THR A 24 3.40 -5.94 -2.17
N VAL A 25 3.15 -4.81 -2.84
CA VAL A 25 1.88 -4.55 -3.51
C VAL A 25 2.14 -4.38 -4.99
N ASP A 26 1.51 -5.23 -5.80
CA ASP A 26 1.56 -5.17 -7.25
C ASP A 26 0.33 -4.47 -7.77
N ILE A 27 0.52 -3.44 -8.59
CA ILE A 27 -0.55 -2.72 -9.26
C ILE A 27 -0.44 -3.01 -10.75
N GLU A 28 -1.43 -3.73 -11.29
CA GLU A 28 -1.52 -3.94 -12.73
C GLU A 28 -2.44 -2.88 -13.32
N TYR A 29 -2.00 -2.23 -14.37
CA TYR A 29 -2.79 -1.19 -15.00
C TYR A 29 -2.68 -1.26 -16.52
N LEU A 30 -3.76 -0.84 -17.17
CA LEU A 30 -3.85 -0.77 -18.63
C LEU A 30 -3.75 0.67 -19.08
N VAL A 31 -2.78 0.97 -19.92
CA VAL A 31 -2.65 2.26 -20.59
C VAL A 31 -3.26 2.14 -21.97
N LYS A 32 -4.35 2.85 -22.20
CA LYS A 32 -5.11 2.79 -23.46
C LYS A 32 -4.63 3.79 -24.50
N SER A 33 -4.15 4.93 -24.05
CA SER A 33 -3.64 5.97 -24.92
C SER A 33 -2.44 6.64 -24.24
N GLN A 34 -1.63 7.34 -25.03
CA GLN A 34 -0.42 7.96 -24.52
C GLN A 34 -0.73 9.01 -23.46
N CYS A 35 -0.05 8.91 -22.34
CA CYS A 35 -0.17 9.83 -21.20
C CYS A 35 1.17 10.47 -20.90
N SER A 36 1.14 11.60 -20.20
CA SER A 36 2.37 12.30 -19.81
C SER A 36 2.82 11.89 -18.41
N GLY A 37 3.79 10.99 -18.32
CA GLY A 37 4.47 10.63 -17.08
C GLY A 37 3.54 10.22 -15.95
N LEU A 38 3.17 8.96 -15.88
CA LEU A 38 2.26 8.46 -14.86
C LEU A 38 2.90 8.45 -13.48
N ARG A 39 2.14 8.87 -12.49
CA ARG A 39 2.52 8.86 -11.08
C ARG A 39 1.53 8.05 -10.28
N PHE A 40 2.03 7.33 -9.30
CA PHE A 40 1.24 6.36 -8.54
C PHE A 40 1.17 6.79 -7.09
N GLY A 41 -0.03 6.66 -6.53
CA GLY A 41 -0.28 6.85 -5.11
C GLY A 41 -0.86 5.58 -4.51
N ILE A 42 -0.43 5.28 -3.29
CA ILE A 42 -0.98 4.19 -2.50
C ILE A 42 -1.19 4.69 -1.08
N SER A 43 -2.32 4.34 -0.49
CA SER A 43 -2.56 4.61 0.92
C SER A 43 -3.03 3.35 1.62
N ILE A 44 -2.68 3.26 2.89
CA ILE A 44 -3.09 2.17 3.77
C ILE A 44 -3.98 2.78 4.85
N GLU A 45 -5.14 2.19 5.06
CA GLU A 45 -6.06 2.60 6.12
C GLU A 45 -6.50 1.40 6.96
N ASN A 46 -6.90 1.67 8.20
CA ASN A 46 -7.41 0.63 9.08
C ASN A 46 -8.92 0.41 8.87
N GLN A 47 -9.52 -0.47 9.67
CA GLN A 47 -10.95 -0.78 9.59
C GLN A 47 -11.85 0.41 9.88
N LEU A 48 -11.36 1.39 10.63
CA LEU A 48 -12.11 2.61 10.96
C LEU A 48 -11.99 3.67 9.87
N GLY A 49 -11.27 3.39 8.79
CA GLY A 49 -11.06 4.34 7.71
C GLY A 49 -10.00 5.39 8.00
N GLN A 50 -9.20 5.20 9.06
CA GLN A 50 -8.09 6.11 9.37
C GLN A 50 -6.93 5.82 8.43
N ARG A 51 -6.44 6.86 7.77
CA ARG A 51 -5.24 6.75 6.95
C ARG A 51 -4.02 6.59 7.83
N ILE A 52 -3.29 5.50 7.63
CA ILE A 52 -2.09 5.18 8.40
C ILE A 52 -0.86 5.66 7.67
N SER A 53 -0.81 5.44 6.36
CA SER A 53 0.34 5.76 5.54
C SER A 53 -0.09 6.06 4.12
N ALA A 54 0.65 6.95 3.46
CA ALA A 54 0.45 7.23 2.05
C ALA A 54 1.81 7.45 1.40
N SER A 55 1.99 6.88 0.21
CA SER A 55 3.18 7.04 -0.60
C SER A 55 2.77 7.53 -1.98
N TYR A 56 3.53 8.44 -2.54
CA TYR A 56 3.23 9.02 -3.83
C TYR A 56 4.53 9.21 -4.61
N THR A 57 4.63 8.56 -5.78
CA THR A 57 5.87 8.59 -6.58
C THR A 57 6.24 9.99 -7.01
N GLY A 58 5.25 10.87 -7.22
CA GLY A 58 5.49 12.27 -7.59
C GLY A 58 6.30 13.04 -6.55
N ARG A 59 6.17 12.71 -5.28
CA ARG A 59 6.95 13.33 -4.20
C ARG A 59 8.39 12.84 -4.16
N GLU A 60 8.64 11.68 -4.75
CA GLU A 60 9.97 11.07 -4.81
C GLU A 60 10.65 11.31 -6.15
N GLY A 61 10.00 12.07 -7.04
CA GLY A 61 10.53 12.36 -8.36
C GLY A 61 10.52 11.16 -9.30
N ILE A 62 9.66 10.18 -9.04
CA ILE A 62 9.56 8.96 -9.83
C ILE A 62 8.29 9.00 -10.67
N GLU A 63 8.43 8.70 -11.96
CA GLU A 63 7.30 8.53 -12.85
C GLU A 63 7.57 7.43 -13.86
N SER A 64 6.52 6.79 -14.38
CA SER A 64 6.67 5.72 -15.34
C SER A 64 6.76 6.25 -16.77
N ASP A 65 7.35 5.46 -17.65
CA ASP A 65 7.27 5.67 -19.09
C ASP A 65 5.86 5.35 -19.58
N ASP A 66 5.41 6.08 -20.59
CA ASP A 66 4.08 5.91 -21.15
C ASP A 66 4.09 4.76 -22.17
N VAL A 67 3.87 3.56 -21.71
CA VAL A 67 3.81 2.36 -22.55
C VAL A 67 2.36 1.90 -22.67
N ILE A 68 1.83 1.95 -23.88
CA ILE A 68 0.46 1.48 -24.14
C ILE A 68 0.40 -0.04 -23.91
N GLY A 69 -0.66 -0.49 -23.25
CA GLY A 69 -0.88 -1.90 -22.93
C GLY A 69 -0.89 -2.15 -21.43
N ILE A 70 -0.68 -3.41 -21.06
CA ILE A 70 -0.67 -3.85 -19.66
C ILE A 70 0.71 -3.58 -19.07
N ASN A 71 0.72 -2.90 -17.93
CA ASN A 71 1.93 -2.56 -17.20
C ASN A 71 1.76 -2.88 -15.72
N LYS A 72 2.88 -2.88 -14.99
CA LYS A 72 2.89 -3.08 -13.53
C LYS A 72 3.69 -2.00 -12.83
N ALA A 73 3.16 -1.55 -11.70
CA ALA A 73 3.89 -0.76 -10.72
C ALA A 73 3.94 -1.59 -9.44
N VAL A 74 5.11 -1.66 -8.83
CA VAL A 74 5.33 -2.46 -7.63
C VAL A 74 5.87 -1.58 -6.52
N ILE A 75 5.25 -1.66 -5.34
CA ILE A 75 5.79 -1.02 -4.15
C ILE A 75 6.14 -2.09 -3.13
N HIS A 76 7.33 -1.98 -2.57
CA HIS A 76 7.82 -2.93 -1.58
C HIS A 76 8.01 -2.22 -0.24
N PHE A 77 7.35 -2.74 0.79
CA PHE A 77 7.54 -2.31 2.17
C PHE A 77 8.41 -3.34 2.88
N PRO A 78 9.65 -3.01 3.22
CA PRO A 78 10.53 -4.00 3.87
C PRO A 78 10.06 -4.37 5.28
N VAL A 79 9.36 -3.47 5.94
CA VAL A 79 8.88 -3.67 7.31
C VAL A 79 7.51 -3.05 7.48
N ILE A 80 6.54 -3.87 7.89
CA ILE A 80 5.19 -3.39 8.22
C ILE A 80 5.02 -3.50 9.74
N ASN A 81 5.23 -2.40 10.45
CA ASN A 81 5.12 -2.33 11.90
C ASN A 81 3.71 -1.93 12.36
N LEU A 82 2.73 -2.64 11.84
CA LEU A 82 1.34 -2.45 12.23
C LEU A 82 0.90 -3.51 13.25
N THR A 83 -0.01 -3.13 14.11
CA THR A 83 -0.62 -4.08 15.05
C THR A 83 -1.65 -4.96 14.33
N PRO A 84 -2.04 -6.09 14.92
CA PRO A 84 -2.96 -7.03 14.26
C PRO A 84 -4.27 -6.39 13.83
N GLY A 85 -4.75 -6.80 12.67
CA GLY A 85 -6.00 -6.34 12.10
C GLY A 85 -6.00 -6.42 10.59
N GLU A 86 -7.11 -6.01 9.99
CA GLU A 86 -7.25 -5.89 8.55
C GLU A 86 -6.95 -4.45 8.13
N TYR A 87 -6.19 -4.32 7.06
CA TYR A 87 -5.79 -3.03 6.50
C TYR A 87 -6.15 -2.98 5.03
N TYR A 88 -6.61 -1.83 4.59
CA TYR A 88 -7.15 -1.64 3.25
C TYR A 88 -6.25 -0.73 2.43
N ILE A 89 -6.10 -1.07 1.16
CA ILE A 89 -5.23 -0.36 0.23
C ILE A 89 -6.08 0.38 -0.77
N THR A 90 -5.81 1.69 -0.90
CA THR A 90 -6.38 2.56 -1.91
C THR A 90 -5.27 2.92 -2.89
N VAL A 91 -5.58 2.89 -4.18
CA VAL A 91 -4.62 3.20 -5.25
C VAL A 91 -5.13 4.35 -6.08
N ALA A 92 -4.21 5.21 -6.51
CA ALA A 92 -4.51 6.30 -7.44
C ALA A 92 -3.41 6.41 -8.48
N ILE A 93 -3.78 6.82 -9.68
CA ILE A 93 -2.85 7.11 -10.76
C ILE A 93 -3.14 8.53 -11.26
N HIS A 94 -2.09 9.32 -11.36
CA HIS A 94 -2.15 10.71 -11.81
C HIS A 94 -1.23 10.92 -13.01
N ASP A 95 -1.49 11.98 -13.78
CA ASP A 95 -0.54 12.46 -14.78
C ASP A 95 0.35 13.55 -14.18
N ARG A 96 1.22 14.17 -15.01
CA ARG A 96 2.14 15.24 -14.57
C ARG A 96 1.44 16.46 -14.04
N SER A 97 0.23 16.73 -14.50
CA SER A 97 -0.55 17.89 -14.04
C SER A 97 -1.25 17.63 -12.72
N ASN A 98 -1.00 16.47 -12.10
CA ASN A 98 -1.70 15.98 -10.91
C ASN A 98 -3.20 15.76 -11.17
N GLU A 99 -3.59 15.60 -12.41
CA GLU A 99 -4.94 15.21 -12.73
C GLU A 99 -5.14 13.75 -12.35
N ASN A 100 -6.23 13.50 -11.61
CA ASN A 100 -6.57 12.18 -11.11
C ASN A 100 -7.17 11.34 -12.25
N LEU A 101 -6.38 10.49 -12.87
CA LEU A 101 -6.83 9.63 -13.97
C LEU A 101 -7.68 8.48 -13.47
N VAL A 102 -7.30 7.89 -12.33
CA VAL A 102 -8.06 6.83 -11.69
C VAL A 102 -7.75 6.80 -10.20
N ARG A 103 -8.78 6.56 -9.40
CA ARG A 103 -8.66 6.33 -7.96
C ARG A 103 -9.63 5.24 -7.56
N ILE A 104 -9.14 4.21 -6.91
CA ILE A 104 -9.98 3.11 -6.43
C ILE A 104 -9.72 2.93 -4.95
N GLU A 105 -10.73 3.22 -4.15
CA GLU A 105 -10.66 3.12 -2.71
C GLU A 105 -10.85 1.68 -2.26
N ARG A 106 -10.02 1.24 -1.32
CA ARG A 106 -10.13 -0.05 -0.64
C ARG A 106 -10.19 -1.23 -1.61
N ILE A 107 -9.37 -1.18 -2.65
CA ILE A 107 -9.35 -2.20 -3.69
C ILE A 107 -8.73 -3.51 -3.23
N GLU A 108 -7.85 -3.46 -2.23
CA GLU A 108 -7.17 -4.63 -1.71
C GLU A 108 -7.14 -4.60 -0.19
N VAL A 109 -7.10 -5.77 0.42
CA VAL A 109 -7.00 -5.92 1.87
C VAL A 109 -5.87 -6.88 2.19
N PHE A 110 -5.11 -6.57 3.24
CA PHE A 110 -4.16 -7.50 3.83
C PHE A 110 -4.38 -7.58 5.33
N GLU A 111 -3.96 -8.69 5.91
CA GLU A 111 -4.12 -8.96 7.34
C GLU A 111 -2.77 -8.95 8.02
N VAL A 112 -2.71 -8.30 9.18
CA VAL A 112 -1.57 -8.42 10.10
C VAL A 112 -1.99 -9.34 11.23
N ILE A 113 -1.20 -10.40 11.43
CA ILE A 113 -1.47 -11.45 12.39
C ILE A 113 -0.70 -11.18 13.67
N ALA A 114 -1.31 -11.54 14.81
CA ALA A 114 -0.71 -11.37 16.13
C ALA A 114 0.61 -12.15 16.25
N LYS A 115 1.62 -11.51 16.85
CA LYS A 115 2.93 -12.10 17.06
C LYS A 115 3.39 -11.90 18.49
N ASP A 116 4.07 -12.89 19.05
CA ASP A 116 4.77 -12.77 20.32
C ASP A 116 6.19 -12.27 20.06
N VAL A 117 6.34 -10.94 20.02
CA VAL A 117 7.61 -10.29 19.62
C VAL A 117 8.72 -10.44 20.66
N ALA A 118 8.37 -10.71 21.91
CA ALA A 118 9.34 -10.81 23.00
C ALA A 118 9.52 -12.23 23.52
N ASP A 119 8.87 -13.21 22.91
CA ASP A 119 8.85 -14.60 23.33
C ASP A 119 8.43 -14.76 24.80
N SER A 120 7.46 -13.92 25.22
CA SER A 120 6.98 -13.86 26.60
C SER A 120 5.70 -14.65 26.83
N GLY A 121 5.09 -15.18 25.78
CA GLY A 121 3.79 -15.82 25.80
C GLY A 121 2.63 -14.85 25.58
N TYR A 122 2.91 -13.56 25.41
CA TYR A 122 1.88 -12.55 25.15
C TYR A 122 1.95 -12.10 23.71
N LEU A 123 0.81 -12.13 23.02
CA LEU A 123 0.70 -11.67 21.64
C LEU A 123 0.45 -10.17 21.60
N ILE A 124 1.00 -9.50 20.59
CA ILE A 124 0.65 -8.11 20.29
C ILE A 124 -0.82 -8.07 19.91
N ASP A 125 -1.54 -7.08 20.40
CA ASP A 125 -2.93 -6.82 20.01
C ASP A 125 -3.13 -5.32 19.78
N GLN A 126 -4.38 -4.93 19.47
CA GLN A 126 -4.71 -3.54 19.17
C GLN A 126 -4.61 -2.62 20.39
N SER A 127 -4.51 -3.15 21.61
CA SER A 127 -4.29 -2.32 22.79
C SER A 127 -2.92 -1.65 22.77
N SER A 128 -2.00 -2.15 21.95
CA SER A 128 -0.68 -1.54 21.73
C SER A 128 -0.72 -0.36 20.77
N GLY A 129 -1.88 0.07 20.33
CA GLY A 129 -2.06 1.12 19.33
C GLY A 129 -2.05 0.56 17.92
N ILE A 130 -1.92 1.44 16.93
CA ILE A 130 -1.96 1.06 15.51
C ILE A 130 -0.57 0.63 15.03
N ILE A 131 0.47 1.29 15.51
CA ILE A 131 1.85 1.08 15.08
C ILE A 131 2.63 0.45 16.21
N TRP A 132 3.39 -0.59 15.88
CA TRP A 132 4.36 -1.18 16.79
C TRP A 132 5.72 -0.56 16.54
N LEU A 133 6.29 0.11 17.56
CA LEU A 133 7.64 0.67 17.50
C LEU A 133 8.57 -0.26 18.27
N ASP A 134 9.58 -0.78 17.59
CA ASP A 134 10.57 -1.64 18.22
C ASP A 134 11.29 -0.86 19.33
N HIS A 135 11.46 -1.49 20.49
CA HIS A 135 12.02 -0.83 21.65
C HIS A 135 12.63 -1.86 22.61
N LYS A 136 13.41 -1.34 23.53
CA LYS A 136 14.01 -2.11 24.62
C LYS A 136 13.80 -1.40 25.94
N TRP A 137 13.55 -2.18 26.99
CA TRP A 137 13.51 -1.70 28.35
C TRP A 137 14.81 -2.02 29.07
N THR A 138 15.30 -1.10 29.89
CA THR A 138 16.36 -1.34 30.86
C THR A 138 15.86 -0.88 32.21
N LEU A 139 15.79 -1.78 33.15
CA LEU A 139 15.26 -1.51 34.50
C LEU A 139 16.33 -1.62 35.55
#